data_ba4ca059ed77085337f875337462a09f
#
_entry.id   ba4ca059ed77085337f875337462a09f
#
_cell.length_a   1.000
_cell.length_b   1.000
_cell.length_c   1.000
_cell.angle_alpha   90.00
_cell.angle_beta   90.00
_cell.angle_gamma   90.00
#
_symmetry.space_group_name_H-M   'P 1'
#
loop_
_entity.id
_entity.type
_entity.pdbx_description
1 polymer ?
#
loop_
_entity_poly.entity_id
_entity_poly.type
_entity_poly.pdbx_seq_one_letter_code
_entity_poly.pdbx_strand_id
1 'polypeptide(L)'
;MPGDRYELRIPLWRLLTGLLITVVPICAIGLIVLSRAGQALDRQWGRYFRTIAEFTASEVATFFHERILAVGTLAADPLIVDTVKRANRAYDGISEDAIGERIRRIEQEWNTPKGEAHARPILSNPAARLMTRWRDRDRRFLRLTLTDKYGAVVAATHKTLDYYQADEDFWKAIYAQGRGTVNLTDVLYDDVTKSYYIGLGVPVMDDESNTFIGALDALIEVSSLFPLLHRLDLGPTSRMILVKGDGTVIHAPNITLADRVKSAEFHAAQESMASGPARWPGYVIAPLPGGEPTVIGYASPGLQESFPNLNWIVLVARDTREAFAPTRGVQRLLVVMIAAGLAAVTLLAMYFGVHRRREYLHLAEEPQKAEEAREAEP
;
A
#
# COMPACT_ATOMS: atom_id res chain seq x y z
N MET A 1 -85.03 -1.03 -33.87
CA MET A 1 -84.01 -0.13 -33.28
C MET A 1 -82.63 -0.78 -33.48
N PRO A 2 -81.75 -0.27 -34.35
CA PRO A 2 -80.41 -0.83 -34.48
C PRO A 2 -79.55 -0.32 -33.38
N GLY A 3 -78.99 -1.27 -32.59
CA GLY A 3 -78.03 -0.94 -31.50
C GLY A 3 -76.75 -0.40 -32.07
N ASP A 4 -76.38 0.82 -31.71
CA ASP A 4 -75.05 1.41 -31.96
C ASP A 4 -73.94 0.56 -31.35
N ARG A 5 -73.25 -0.20 -32.20
CA ARG A 5 -72.02 -0.87 -31.82
C ARG A 5 -70.91 0.15 -31.91
N TYR A 6 -70.50 0.70 -30.79
CA TYR A 6 -69.30 1.53 -30.65
C TYR A 6 -68.07 0.68 -30.94
N GLU A 7 -67.52 0.78 -32.13
CA GLU A 7 -66.21 0.19 -32.47
C GLU A 7 -65.11 1.06 -31.84
N LEU A 8 -64.56 0.63 -30.76
CA LEU A 8 -63.38 1.25 -30.14
C LEU A 8 -62.15 0.99 -31.00
N ARG A 9 -61.98 1.76 -32.09
CA ARG A 9 -60.77 1.76 -32.91
C ARG A 9 -59.64 2.43 -32.15
N ILE A 10 -58.79 1.68 -31.38
CA ILE A 10 -57.56 2.22 -30.83
C ILE A 10 -56.53 2.23 -31.97
N PRO A 11 -56.12 3.37 -32.51
CA PRO A 11 -55.15 3.44 -33.59
C PRO A 11 -53.76 2.93 -33.11
N LEU A 12 -53.05 2.23 -34.01
CA LEU A 12 -51.75 1.59 -33.71
C LEU A 12 -50.74 2.55 -33.05
N TRP A 13 -50.77 3.84 -33.42
CA TRP A 13 -49.90 4.85 -32.85
C TRP A 13 -50.17 5.11 -31.35
N ARG A 14 -51.42 4.97 -30.89
CA ARG A 14 -51.74 5.08 -29.45
C ARG A 14 -51.23 3.90 -28.64
N LEU A 15 -51.20 2.69 -29.21
CA LEU A 15 -50.59 1.54 -28.61
C LEU A 15 -49.06 1.70 -28.53
N LEU A 16 -48.45 2.21 -29.61
CA LEU A 16 -47.01 2.48 -29.66
C LEU A 16 -46.62 3.62 -28.68
N THR A 17 -47.39 4.67 -28.58
CA THR A 17 -47.15 5.75 -27.63
C THR A 17 -47.33 5.28 -26.16
N GLY A 18 -48.36 4.45 -25.88
CA GLY A 18 -48.55 3.86 -24.57
C GLY A 18 -47.38 2.94 -24.17
N LEU A 19 -46.89 2.12 -25.13
CA LEU A 19 -45.70 1.28 -24.94
C LEU A 19 -44.45 2.13 -24.68
N LEU A 20 -44.26 3.20 -25.46
CA LEU A 20 -43.11 4.08 -25.31
C LEU A 20 -43.10 4.79 -23.93
N ILE A 21 -44.28 5.27 -23.50
CA ILE A 21 -44.47 5.96 -22.20
C ILE A 21 -44.17 5.01 -21.00
N THR A 22 -44.43 3.69 -21.15
CA THR A 22 -44.18 2.74 -20.06
C THR A 22 -42.74 2.18 -20.10
N VAL A 23 -42.21 1.87 -21.27
CA VAL A 23 -40.92 1.20 -21.45
C VAL A 23 -39.75 2.16 -21.27
N VAL A 24 -39.81 3.36 -21.81
CA VAL A 24 -38.73 4.34 -21.71
C VAL A 24 -38.39 4.73 -20.26
N PRO A 25 -39.34 5.02 -19.36
CA PRO A 25 -39.03 5.29 -17.96
C PRO A 25 -38.45 4.09 -17.24
N ILE A 26 -38.94 2.89 -17.50
CA ILE A 26 -38.40 1.66 -16.87
C ILE A 26 -36.96 1.46 -17.30
N CYS A 27 -36.61 1.62 -18.58
CA CYS A 27 -35.26 1.56 -19.07
C CYS A 27 -34.37 2.67 -18.46
N ALA A 28 -34.85 3.89 -18.39
CA ALA A 28 -34.12 5.01 -17.81
C ALA A 28 -33.83 4.78 -16.32
N ILE A 29 -34.80 4.31 -15.55
CA ILE A 29 -34.62 3.95 -14.14
C ILE A 29 -33.62 2.80 -14.01
N GLY A 30 -33.73 1.74 -14.83
CA GLY A 30 -32.80 0.62 -14.85
C GLY A 30 -31.36 1.06 -15.12
N LEU A 31 -31.14 1.94 -16.09
CA LEU A 31 -29.80 2.50 -16.40
C LEU A 31 -29.25 3.36 -15.26
N ILE A 32 -30.09 4.19 -14.64
CA ILE A 32 -29.70 5.02 -13.49
C ILE A 32 -29.32 4.14 -12.31
N VAL A 33 -30.10 3.10 -12.00
CA VAL A 33 -29.82 2.16 -10.90
C VAL A 33 -28.50 1.41 -11.17
N LEU A 34 -28.29 0.90 -12.38
CA LEU A 34 -27.05 0.22 -12.80
C LEU A 34 -25.82 1.15 -12.67
N SER A 35 -25.93 2.39 -13.12
CA SER A 35 -24.87 3.39 -13.03
C SER A 35 -24.53 3.72 -11.57
N ARG A 36 -25.54 3.96 -10.73
CA ARG A 36 -25.34 4.24 -9.30
C ARG A 36 -24.81 3.04 -8.53
N ALA A 37 -25.26 1.83 -8.86
CA ALA A 37 -24.74 0.59 -8.27
C ALA A 37 -23.24 0.40 -8.61
N GLY A 38 -22.84 0.66 -9.86
CA GLY A 38 -21.43 0.65 -10.25
C GLY A 38 -20.57 1.59 -9.42
N GLN A 39 -20.97 2.87 -9.35
CA GLN A 39 -20.26 3.89 -8.54
C GLN A 39 -20.24 3.56 -7.02
N ALA A 40 -21.28 2.93 -6.50
CA ALA A 40 -21.31 2.49 -5.10
C ALA A 40 -20.32 1.38 -4.85
N LEU A 41 -20.18 0.43 -5.78
CA LEU A 41 -19.19 -0.66 -5.74
C LEU A 41 -17.77 -0.12 -5.84
N ASP A 42 -17.49 0.79 -6.77
CA ASP A 42 -16.17 1.43 -6.90
C ASP A 42 -15.75 2.09 -5.59
N ARG A 43 -16.68 2.82 -4.95
CA ARG A 43 -16.43 3.45 -3.64
C ARG A 43 -16.25 2.43 -2.51
N GLN A 44 -16.97 1.32 -2.53
CA GLN A 44 -16.86 0.28 -1.52
C GLN A 44 -15.50 -0.44 -1.62
N TRP A 45 -15.11 -0.85 -2.82
CA TRP A 45 -13.81 -1.48 -3.06
C TRP A 45 -12.65 -0.51 -2.82
N GLY A 46 -12.76 0.72 -3.27
CA GLY A 46 -11.76 1.74 -3.00
C GLY A 46 -11.53 1.94 -1.50
N ARG A 47 -12.60 2.07 -0.70
CA ARG A 47 -12.51 2.16 0.77
C ARG A 47 -11.89 0.90 1.39
N TYR A 48 -12.24 -0.29 0.90
CA TYR A 48 -11.67 -1.55 1.38
C TYR A 48 -10.16 -1.60 1.16
N PHE A 49 -9.68 -1.29 -0.04
CA PHE A 49 -8.24 -1.27 -0.34
C PHE A 49 -7.51 -0.16 0.41
N ARG A 50 -8.12 1.00 0.59
CA ARG A 50 -7.62 2.05 1.46
C ARG A 50 -7.42 1.52 2.89
N THR A 51 -8.43 0.87 3.48
CA THR A 51 -8.34 0.33 4.85
C THR A 51 -7.24 -0.72 4.98
N ILE A 52 -7.05 -1.58 3.96
CA ILE A 52 -5.95 -2.54 3.97
C ILE A 52 -4.59 -1.82 3.90
N ALA A 53 -4.46 -0.79 3.07
CA ALA A 53 -3.23 -0.01 2.99
C ALA A 53 -2.93 0.70 4.32
N GLU A 54 -3.95 1.28 4.99
CA GLU A 54 -3.85 1.86 6.34
C GLU A 54 -3.38 0.85 7.37
N PHE A 55 -4.01 -0.33 7.38
CA PHE A 55 -3.65 -1.40 8.32
C PHE A 55 -2.19 -1.85 8.11
N THR A 56 -1.80 -2.12 6.85
CA THR A 56 -0.43 -2.54 6.54
C THR A 56 0.59 -1.44 6.86
N ALA A 57 0.25 -0.18 6.60
CA ALA A 57 1.10 0.96 6.95
C ALA A 57 1.29 1.07 8.47
N SER A 58 0.23 0.86 9.26
CA SER A 58 0.29 0.80 10.72
C SER A 58 1.16 -0.37 11.22
N GLU A 59 1.11 -1.53 10.57
CA GLU A 59 1.98 -2.67 10.88
C GLU A 59 3.47 -2.33 10.64
N VAL A 60 3.77 -1.62 9.54
CA VAL A 60 5.12 -1.12 9.25
C VAL A 60 5.58 -0.13 10.33
N ALA A 61 4.73 0.81 10.73
CA ALA A 61 5.05 1.75 11.80
C ALA A 61 5.30 1.03 13.13
N THR A 62 4.46 0.07 13.49
CA THR A 62 4.60 -0.75 14.70
C THR A 62 5.91 -1.55 14.67
N PHE A 63 6.29 -2.12 13.53
CA PHE A 63 7.56 -2.81 13.36
C PHE A 63 8.74 -1.91 13.77
N PHE A 64 8.80 -0.66 13.29
CA PHE A 64 9.88 0.26 13.66
C PHE A 64 9.80 0.68 15.11
N HIS A 65 8.62 0.96 15.63
CA HIS A 65 8.43 1.34 17.03
C HIS A 65 8.96 0.25 17.99
N GLU A 66 8.63 -1.01 17.73
CA GLU A 66 9.14 -2.15 18.50
C GLU A 66 10.67 -2.26 18.43
N ARG A 67 11.29 -1.97 17.25
CA ARG A 67 12.75 -2.03 17.10
C ARG A 67 13.44 -0.88 17.83
N ILE A 68 12.86 0.31 17.77
CA ILE A 68 13.35 1.46 18.55
C ILE A 68 13.34 1.17 20.04
N LEU A 69 12.24 0.62 20.57
CA LEU A 69 12.14 0.23 21.97
C LEU A 69 13.15 -0.86 22.33
N ALA A 70 13.31 -1.88 21.49
CA ALA A 70 14.21 -2.98 21.76
C ALA A 70 15.69 -2.50 21.78
N VAL A 71 16.11 -1.73 20.77
CA VAL A 71 17.48 -1.18 20.71
C VAL A 71 17.71 -0.15 21.83
N GLY A 72 16.71 0.67 22.15
CA GLY A 72 16.73 1.59 23.28
C GLY A 72 16.94 0.88 24.62
N THR A 73 16.24 -0.24 24.83
CA THR A 73 16.43 -1.09 26.02
C THR A 73 17.85 -1.67 26.08
N LEU A 74 18.39 -2.10 24.93
CA LEU A 74 19.78 -2.58 24.89
C LEU A 74 20.78 -1.45 25.15
N ALA A 75 20.55 -0.23 24.63
CA ALA A 75 21.41 0.92 24.84
C ALA A 75 21.44 1.36 26.31
N ALA A 76 20.34 1.16 27.04
CA ALA A 76 20.23 1.43 28.49
C ALA A 76 20.71 0.26 29.37
N ASP A 77 21.15 -0.86 28.79
CA ASP A 77 21.71 -1.98 29.60
C ASP A 77 22.94 -1.52 30.36
N PRO A 78 23.03 -1.76 31.68
CA PRO A 78 24.18 -1.33 32.52
C PRO A 78 25.54 -1.75 31.96
N LEU A 79 25.63 -2.91 31.32
CA LEU A 79 26.88 -3.39 30.71
C LEU A 79 27.30 -2.56 29.50
N ILE A 80 26.32 -2.09 28.69
CA ILE A 80 26.57 -1.19 27.57
C ILE A 80 27.02 0.17 28.09
N VAL A 81 26.26 0.76 29.02
CA VAL A 81 26.57 2.06 29.62
C VAL A 81 27.95 2.06 30.30
N ASP A 82 28.26 1.03 31.11
CA ASP A 82 29.53 0.91 31.78
C ASP A 82 30.72 0.72 30.81
N THR A 83 30.47 0.03 29.68
CA THR A 83 31.51 -0.15 28.65
C THR A 83 31.85 1.19 28.01
N VAL A 84 30.84 2.00 27.67
CA VAL A 84 31.02 3.34 27.10
C VAL A 84 31.65 4.29 28.12
N LYS A 85 31.17 4.28 29.37
CA LYS A 85 31.77 5.10 30.48
C LYS A 85 33.26 4.78 30.65
N ARG A 86 33.64 3.52 30.63
CA ARG A 86 35.08 3.10 30.73
C ARG A 86 35.90 3.58 29.54
N ALA A 87 35.35 3.49 28.32
CA ALA A 87 36.02 4.00 27.14
C ALA A 87 36.23 5.51 27.21
N ASN A 88 35.21 6.26 27.61
CA ASN A 88 35.30 7.72 27.79
C ASN A 88 36.32 8.12 28.90
N ARG A 89 36.36 7.40 30.01
CA ARG A 89 37.35 7.64 31.07
C ARG A 89 38.80 7.45 30.61
N ALA A 90 39.04 6.65 29.59
CA ALA A 90 40.38 6.48 29.01
C ALA A 90 40.92 7.75 28.34
N TYR A 91 40.10 8.76 28.22
CA TYR A 91 40.45 10.08 27.69
C TYR A 91 40.52 11.16 28.77
N ASP A 92 40.26 10.83 30.07
CA ASP A 92 40.30 11.78 31.13
C ASP A 92 41.73 12.39 31.27
N GLY A 93 41.78 13.72 31.28
CA GLY A 93 43.03 14.46 31.33
C GLY A 93 43.81 14.55 30.00
N ILE A 94 43.27 14.05 28.92
CA ILE A 94 43.87 14.11 27.58
C ILE A 94 43.22 15.29 26.82
N SER A 95 44.01 16.11 26.09
CA SER A 95 43.49 17.18 25.26
C SER A 95 42.70 16.63 24.08
N GLU A 96 41.71 17.38 23.58
CA GLU A 96 40.90 16.99 22.42
C GLU A 96 41.74 16.70 21.16
N ASP A 97 42.78 17.48 20.92
CA ASP A 97 43.71 17.26 19.82
C ASP A 97 44.42 15.89 19.96
N ALA A 98 44.91 15.56 21.14
CA ALA A 98 45.58 14.29 21.38
C ALA A 98 44.61 13.09 21.32
N ILE A 99 43.34 13.26 21.71
CA ILE A 99 42.28 12.26 21.48
C ILE A 99 42.05 12.05 19.98
N GLY A 100 41.89 13.15 19.23
CA GLY A 100 41.72 13.09 17.78
C GLY A 100 42.91 12.42 17.06
N GLU A 101 44.16 12.69 17.48
CA GLU A 101 45.34 12.03 16.93
C GLU A 101 45.35 10.52 17.23
N ARG A 102 44.98 10.12 18.44
CA ARG A 102 44.85 8.72 18.83
C ARG A 102 43.82 8.00 17.97
N ILE A 103 42.64 8.57 17.76
CA ILE A 103 41.57 8.02 16.94
C ILE A 103 42.04 7.90 15.48
N ARG A 104 42.59 8.97 14.90
CA ARG A 104 43.10 8.97 13.52
C ARG A 104 44.17 7.91 13.30
N ARG A 105 45.06 7.68 14.24
CA ARG A 105 46.11 6.63 14.13
C ARG A 105 45.47 5.25 14.09
N ILE A 106 44.48 4.95 14.93
CA ILE A 106 43.78 3.66 14.91
C ILE A 106 43.02 3.49 13.60
N GLU A 107 42.35 4.55 13.14
CA GLU A 107 41.64 4.57 11.87
C GLU A 107 42.57 4.22 10.69
N GLN A 108 43.76 4.85 10.60
CA GLN A 108 44.74 4.56 9.55
C GLN A 108 45.24 3.09 9.59
N GLU A 109 45.33 2.51 10.77
CA GLU A 109 45.74 1.10 10.95
C GLU A 109 44.57 0.12 10.78
N TRP A 110 43.27 0.59 10.86
CA TRP A 110 42.11 -0.27 11.01
C TRP A 110 42.00 -1.37 9.95
N ASN A 111 42.21 -1.06 8.68
CA ASN A 111 42.15 -1.99 7.57
C ASN A 111 43.48 -2.61 7.18
N THR A 112 44.48 -2.54 8.08
CA THR A 112 45.80 -3.19 7.96
C THR A 112 45.90 -4.40 8.87
N PRO A 113 46.94 -5.24 8.76
CA PRO A 113 47.16 -6.34 9.70
C PRO A 113 47.26 -5.89 11.18
N LYS A 114 47.72 -4.67 11.43
CA LYS A 114 47.73 -4.07 12.79
C LYS A 114 46.35 -3.81 13.32
N GLY A 115 45.40 -3.47 12.46
CA GLY A 115 44.01 -3.23 12.81
C GLY A 115 43.30 -4.42 13.44
N GLU A 116 43.76 -5.66 13.17
CA GLU A 116 43.22 -6.86 13.83
C GLU A 116 43.55 -6.88 15.34
N ALA A 117 44.68 -6.31 15.75
CA ALA A 117 45.04 -6.18 17.18
C ALA A 117 44.12 -5.20 17.90
N HIS A 118 43.66 -4.13 17.21
CA HIS A 118 42.69 -3.16 17.73
C HIS A 118 41.26 -3.73 17.72
N ALA A 119 40.86 -4.44 16.67
CA ALA A 119 39.54 -5.01 16.53
C ALA A 119 39.23 -6.13 17.52
N ARG A 120 40.19 -6.99 17.82
CA ARG A 120 40.02 -8.17 18.70
C ARG A 120 39.35 -7.82 20.05
N PRO A 121 39.86 -6.84 20.85
CA PRO A 121 39.21 -6.48 22.12
C PRO A 121 37.83 -5.87 21.91
N ILE A 122 37.59 -5.15 20.83
CA ILE A 122 36.28 -4.53 20.48
C ILE A 122 35.25 -5.62 20.18
N LEU A 123 35.62 -6.68 19.50
CA LEU A 123 34.73 -7.77 19.11
C LEU A 123 34.54 -8.83 20.21
N SER A 124 35.37 -8.84 21.24
CA SER A 124 35.36 -9.88 22.28
C SER A 124 35.07 -9.40 23.70
N ASN A 125 34.87 -8.11 23.92
CA ASN A 125 34.55 -7.60 25.25
C ASN A 125 33.14 -8.02 25.71
N PRO A 126 32.76 -7.78 26.99
CA PRO A 126 31.46 -8.18 27.52
C PRO A 126 30.28 -7.57 26.77
N ALA A 127 30.37 -6.29 26.35
CA ALA A 127 29.32 -5.63 25.58
C ALA A 127 29.15 -6.26 24.19
N ALA A 128 30.23 -6.51 23.47
CA ALA A 128 30.19 -7.19 22.18
C ALA A 128 29.55 -8.60 22.28
N ARG A 129 29.89 -9.36 23.34
CA ARG A 129 29.24 -10.66 23.58
C ARG A 129 27.74 -10.53 23.90
N LEU A 130 27.34 -9.52 24.67
CA LEU A 130 25.92 -9.24 24.94
C LEU A 130 25.20 -8.92 23.62
N MET A 131 25.72 -7.98 22.85
CA MET A 131 25.15 -7.58 21.54
C MET A 131 25.08 -8.76 20.56
N THR A 132 26.10 -9.61 20.53
CA THR A 132 26.11 -10.83 19.68
C THR A 132 25.00 -11.79 20.09
N ARG A 133 24.86 -12.10 21.40
CA ARG A 133 23.74 -12.94 21.87
C ARG A 133 22.37 -12.33 21.56
N TRP A 134 22.27 -11.02 21.64
CA TRP A 134 21.03 -10.30 21.38
C TRP A 134 20.69 -10.38 19.89
N ARG A 135 21.62 -10.10 18.99
CA ARG A 135 21.47 -10.26 17.54
C ARG A 135 21.13 -11.72 17.16
N ASP A 136 21.79 -12.71 17.75
CA ASP A 136 21.55 -14.11 17.41
C ASP A 136 20.17 -14.61 17.81
N ARG A 137 19.53 -13.97 18.81
CA ARG A 137 18.13 -14.20 19.20
C ARG A 137 17.13 -13.59 18.24
N ASP A 138 17.49 -12.43 17.66
CA ASP A 138 16.67 -11.76 16.66
C ASP A 138 17.47 -11.53 15.38
N ARG A 139 17.38 -12.48 14.46
CA ARG A 139 18.14 -12.48 13.20
C ARG A 139 17.76 -11.36 12.22
N ARG A 140 16.77 -10.53 12.56
CA ARG A 140 16.46 -9.32 11.80
C ARG A 140 17.54 -8.26 11.94
N PHE A 141 18.35 -8.34 12.98
CA PHE A 141 19.52 -7.48 13.15
C PHE A 141 20.75 -8.10 12.48
N LEU A 142 21.31 -7.38 11.52
CA LEU A 142 22.52 -7.80 10.80
C LEU A 142 23.77 -7.50 11.62
N ARG A 143 23.87 -6.28 12.14
CA ARG A 143 25.04 -5.79 12.85
C ARG A 143 24.64 -4.83 13.96
N LEU A 144 25.42 -4.84 15.04
CA LEU A 144 25.33 -3.88 16.13
C LEU A 144 26.70 -3.28 16.36
N THR A 145 26.79 -1.95 16.47
CA THR A 145 28.01 -1.20 16.67
C THR A 145 27.80 -0.20 17.81
N LEU A 146 28.68 -0.20 18.79
CA LEU A 146 28.66 0.70 19.93
C LEU A 146 29.86 1.64 19.85
N THR A 147 29.62 2.94 19.95
CA THR A 147 30.69 3.97 19.97
C THR A 147 30.73 4.70 21.29
N ASP A 148 31.85 5.32 21.58
CA ASP A 148 32.00 6.31 22.64
C ASP A 148 31.48 7.71 22.21
N LYS A 149 31.63 8.71 23.08
CA LYS A 149 31.18 10.09 22.83
C LYS A 149 31.94 10.79 21.71
N TYR A 150 33.08 10.29 21.30
CA TYR A 150 33.91 10.81 20.21
C TYR A 150 33.67 10.05 18.89
N GLY A 151 32.82 9.02 18.90
CA GLY A 151 32.52 8.21 17.73
C GLY A 151 33.52 7.07 17.46
N ALA A 152 34.45 6.81 18.38
CA ALA A 152 35.32 5.66 18.26
C ALA A 152 34.57 4.36 18.62
N VAL A 153 34.74 3.29 17.84
CA VAL A 153 34.08 2.00 18.10
C VAL A 153 34.64 1.35 19.37
N VAL A 154 33.76 1.05 20.33
CA VAL A 154 34.13 0.43 21.61
C VAL A 154 33.67 -1.03 21.72
N ALA A 155 32.60 -1.41 21.01
CA ALA A 155 32.17 -2.80 20.89
C ALA A 155 31.38 -2.98 19.59
N ALA A 156 31.50 -4.16 18.97
CA ALA A 156 30.74 -4.49 17.77
C ALA A 156 30.50 -5.99 17.64
N THR A 157 29.46 -6.37 16.90
CA THR A 157 29.19 -7.78 16.56
C THR A 157 30.00 -8.26 15.36
N HIS A 158 30.48 -7.33 14.53
CA HIS A 158 31.35 -7.55 13.38
C HIS A 158 32.35 -6.39 13.28
N LYS A 159 33.48 -6.62 12.69
CA LYS A 159 34.43 -5.54 12.39
C LYS A 159 33.76 -4.56 11.41
N THR A 160 33.76 -3.28 11.77
CA THR A 160 33.28 -2.19 10.93
C THR A 160 34.27 -1.90 9.79
N LEU A 161 33.82 -1.19 8.75
CA LEU A 161 34.70 -0.76 7.65
C LEU A 161 35.76 0.22 8.14
N ASP A 162 35.37 1.08 9.08
CA ASP A 162 36.20 2.08 9.74
C ASP A 162 36.04 2.03 11.27
N TYR A 163 37.00 2.60 11.99
CA TYR A 163 36.99 2.69 13.44
C TYR A 163 36.27 3.95 13.93
N TYR A 164 36.38 5.04 13.15
CA TYR A 164 35.82 6.34 13.50
C TYR A 164 34.47 6.53 12.80
N GLN A 165 33.43 6.77 13.58
CA GLN A 165 32.06 6.85 13.08
C GLN A 165 31.46 8.28 13.20
N ALA A 166 32.15 9.24 13.87
CA ALA A 166 31.60 10.56 14.07
C ALA A 166 31.64 11.48 12.84
N ASP A 167 32.31 11.08 11.78
CA ASP A 167 32.28 11.72 10.46
C ASP A 167 31.06 11.27 9.63
N GLU A 168 30.43 10.18 10.02
CA GLU A 168 29.25 9.64 9.37
C GLU A 168 27.96 10.42 9.71
N ASP A 169 27.12 10.60 8.70
CA ASP A 169 25.87 11.39 8.87
C ASP A 169 24.90 10.74 9.84
N PHE A 170 24.83 9.40 9.91
CA PHE A 170 23.98 8.71 10.86
C PHE A 170 24.42 8.98 12.30
N TRP A 171 25.73 9.00 12.58
CA TRP A 171 26.25 9.26 13.93
C TRP A 171 26.00 10.72 14.33
N LYS A 172 26.25 11.67 13.44
CA LYS A 172 25.95 13.10 13.68
C LYS A 172 24.46 13.31 14.01
N ALA A 173 23.56 12.59 13.33
CA ALA A 173 22.14 12.62 13.62
C ALA A 173 21.81 12.07 15.01
N ILE A 174 22.46 10.97 15.45
CA ILE A 174 22.27 10.41 16.79
C ILE A 174 22.84 11.35 17.85
N TYR A 175 24.02 11.91 17.62
CA TYR A 175 24.70 12.84 18.54
C TYR A 175 23.87 14.11 18.78
N ALA A 176 23.28 14.68 17.71
CA ALA A 176 22.39 15.83 17.73
C ALA A 176 22.91 16.98 18.59
N GLN A 177 24.18 17.35 18.42
CA GLN A 177 24.86 18.38 19.21
C GLN A 177 24.90 18.07 20.72
N GLY A 178 25.06 16.82 21.10
CA GLY A 178 25.15 16.36 22.50
C GLY A 178 23.82 16.07 23.17
N ARG A 179 22.68 16.32 22.51
CA ARG A 179 21.34 16.04 23.06
C ARG A 179 20.99 14.55 23.04
N GLY A 180 21.51 13.82 22.08
CA GLY A 180 21.15 12.43 21.84
C GLY A 180 19.73 12.27 21.27
N THR A 181 19.60 11.78 20.06
CA THR A 181 18.29 11.49 19.44
C THR A 181 18.30 10.15 18.76
N VAL A 182 17.13 9.51 18.69
CA VAL A 182 16.95 8.32 17.87
C VAL A 182 16.98 8.74 16.40
N ASN A 183 17.70 7.98 15.58
CA ASN A 183 17.77 8.20 14.14
C ASN A 183 17.44 6.90 13.39
N LEU A 184 16.65 7.02 12.33
CA LEU A 184 16.42 5.95 11.34
C LEU A 184 16.92 6.43 9.99
N THR A 185 17.74 5.62 9.32
CA THR A 185 18.16 5.88 7.94
C THR A 185 17.13 5.32 6.97
N ASP A 186 17.12 5.84 5.75
CA ASP A 186 16.43 5.15 4.65
C ASP A 186 17.20 3.86 4.26
N VAL A 187 16.65 3.08 3.34
CA VAL A 187 17.28 1.82 2.91
C VAL A 187 18.63 2.07 2.28
N LEU A 188 19.65 1.43 2.84
CA LEU A 188 21.05 1.45 2.40
C LEU A 188 21.54 0.03 2.11
N TYR A 189 22.71 -0.10 1.48
CA TYR A 189 23.37 -1.38 1.25
C TYR A 189 24.59 -1.50 2.15
N ASP A 190 24.71 -2.62 2.84
CA ASP A 190 25.86 -2.93 3.72
C ASP A 190 26.85 -3.85 3.01
N ASP A 191 28.06 -3.36 2.78
CA ASP A 191 29.12 -4.10 2.11
C ASP A 191 29.70 -5.23 2.96
N VAL A 192 29.53 -5.19 4.28
CA VAL A 192 30.00 -6.23 5.20
C VAL A 192 29.09 -7.45 5.16
N THR A 193 27.78 -7.23 5.30
CA THR A 193 26.79 -8.30 5.31
C THR A 193 26.20 -8.61 3.93
N LYS A 194 26.53 -7.80 2.91
CA LYS A 194 26.02 -7.91 1.53
C LYS A 194 24.48 -7.89 1.47
N SER A 195 23.86 -7.11 2.34
CA SER A 195 22.40 -7.01 2.47
C SER A 195 21.91 -5.57 2.45
N TYR A 196 20.66 -5.38 2.03
CA TYR A 196 19.99 -4.09 2.22
C TYR A 196 19.49 -3.96 3.65
N TYR A 197 19.73 -2.81 4.26
CA TYR A 197 19.40 -2.53 5.65
C TYR A 197 18.78 -1.15 5.85
N ILE A 198 18.17 -1.00 7.03
CA ILE A 198 17.75 0.28 7.61
C ILE A 198 18.61 0.43 8.87
N GLY A 199 19.32 1.54 8.99
CA GLY A 199 20.08 1.87 10.20
C GLY A 199 19.16 2.45 11.26
N LEU A 200 19.23 1.88 12.48
CA LEU A 200 18.57 2.40 13.67
C LEU A 200 19.63 2.80 14.67
N GLY A 201 19.85 4.06 14.83
CA GLY A 201 20.76 4.64 15.82
C GLY A 201 20.03 5.12 17.06
N VAL A 202 20.54 4.75 18.22
CA VAL A 202 20.01 5.14 19.54
C VAL A 202 21.13 5.72 20.38
N PRO A 203 20.91 6.87 21.06
CA PRO A 203 21.92 7.42 21.96
C PRO A 203 22.10 6.53 23.20
N VAL A 204 23.32 6.42 23.65
CA VAL A 204 23.64 5.90 24.98
C VAL A 204 23.79 7.09 25.91
N MET A 205 22.92 7.14 26.91
CA MET A 205 22.89 8.24 27.87
C MET A 205 23.48 7.81 29.20
N ASP A 206 24.06 8.73 29.89
CA ASP A 206 24.44 8.56 31.30
C ASP A 206 23.21 8.72 32.17
N ASP A 207 22.85 7.71 32.96
CA ASP A 207 21.63 7.71 33.78
C ASP A 207 21.65 8.78 34.89
N GLU A 208 22.85 9.17 35.37
CA GLU A 208 23.00 10.14 36.48
C GLU A 208 22.94 11.57 35.97
N SER A 209 23.65 11.86 34.87
CA SER A 209 23.77 13.24 34.34
C SER A 209 22.83 13.52 33.17
N ASN A 210 22.18 12.50 32.65
CA ASN A 210 21.36 12.56 31.43
C ASN A 210 22.09 13.19 30.23
N THR A 211 23.40 12.92 30.13
CA THR A 211 24.25 13.42 29.04
C THR A 211 24.53 12.31 28.04
N PHE A 212 24.71 12.68 26.78
CA PHE A 212 25.14 11.77 25.73
C PHE A 212 26.56 11.28 26.00
N ILE A 213 26.75 9.97 26.06
CA ILE A 213 28.04 9.35 26.30
C ILE A 213 28.52 8.46 25.15
N GLY A 214 27.64 8.12 24.20
CA GLY A 214 27.95 7.30 23.03
C GLY A 214 26.71 6.96 22.22
N ALA A 215 26.88 6.15 21.19
CA ALA A 215 25.80 5.73 20.31
C ALA A 215 25.81 4.22 20.10
N LEU A 216 24.61 3.62 20.06
CA LEU A 216 24.40 2.25 19.63
C LEU A 216 23.70 2.28 18.26
N ASP A 217 24.36 1.77 17.22
CA ASP A 217 23.84 1.60 15.88
C ASP A 217 23.46 0.15 15.62
N ALA A 218 22.28 -0.08 15.06
CA ALA A 218 21.73 -1.39 14.74
C ALA A 218 21.27 -1.42 13.26
N LEU A 219 21.85 -2.34 12.48
CA LEU A 219 21.40 -2.53 11.11
C LEU A 219 20.31 -3.58 11.06
N ILE A 220 19.14 -3.20 10.56
CA ILE A 220 17.95 -4.05 10.42
C ILE A 220 17.81 -4.47 8.95
N GLU A 221 17.72 -5.75 8.69
CA GLU A 221 17.54 -6.29 7.34
C GLU A 221 16.16 -5.90 6.77
N VAL A 222 16.15 -5.29 5.58
CA VAL A 222 14.90 -4.83 4.92
C VAL A 222 13.95 -5.98 4.64
N SER A 223 14.48 -7.15 4.26
CA SER A 223 13.66 -8.35 3.99
C SER A 223 12.80 -8.80 5.18
N SER A 224 13.17 -8.39 6.39
CA SER A 224 12.39 -8.68 7.60
C SER A 224 11.00 -7.99 7.64
N LEU A 225 10.78 -6.98 6.78
CA LEU A 225 9.48 -6.32 6.59
C LEU A 225 8.56 -7.09 5.63
N PHE A 226 9.11 -7.89 4.72
CA PHE A 226 8.33 -8.51 3.64
C PHE A 226 7.21 -9.43 4.11
N PRO A 227 7.36 -10.21 5.20
CA PRO A 227 6.24 -11.00 5.73
C PRO A 227 5.00 -10.18 6.11
N LEU A 228 5.17 -8.90 6.49
CA LEU A 228 4.05 -8.01 6.80
C LEU A 228 3.24 -7.70 5.54
N LEU A 229 3.91 -7.59 4.38
CA LEU A 229 3.32 -7.28 3.09
C LEU A 229 2.64 -8.50 2.42
N HIS A 230 2.85 -9.72 2.95
CA HIS A 230 2.30 -10.95 2.37
C HIS A 230 1.23 -11.62 3.26
N ARG A 231 0.83 -10.99 4.37
CA ARG A 231 -0.12 -11.60 5.33
C ARG A 231 -1.53 -11.81 4.79
N LEU A 232 -1.96 -10.99 3.83
CA LEU A 232 -3.32 -11.01 3.31
C LEU A 232 -3.32 -11.59 1.90
N ASP A 233 -4.07 -12.69 1.71
CA ASP A 233 -4.42 -13.18 0.38
C ASP A 233 -5.63 -12.39 -0.13
N LEU A 234 -5.36 -11.45 -1.03
CA LEU A 234 -6.37 -10.60 -1.65
C LEU A 234 -6.76 -11.07 -3.05
N GLY A 235 -6.27 -12.25 -3.46
CA GLY A 235 -6.50 -12.83 -4.79
C GLY A 235 -5.30 -12.68 -5.75
N PRO A 236 -5.33 -13.41 -6.88
CA PRO A 236 -4.16 -13.63 -7.75
C PRO A 236 -3.61 -12.36 -8.43
N THR A 237 -4.42 -11.34 -8.69
CA THR A 237 -3.93 -10.07 -9.28
C THR A 237 -3.58 -9.02 -8.21
N SER A 238 -3.72 -9.36 -6.93
CA SER A 238 -3.41 -8.41 -5.86
C SER A 238 -1.91 -8.26 -5.65
N ARG A 239 -1.48 -7.02 -5.42
CA ARG A 239 -0.10 -6.64 -5.19
C ARG A 239 -0.03 -5.72 -3.99
N MET A 240 0.79 -6.07 -3.01
CA MET A 240 1.22 -5.15 -1.97
C MET A 240 2.60 -4.63 -2.31
N ILE A 241 2.75 -3.33 -2.32
CA ILE A 241 3.96 -2.65 -2.77
C ILE A 241 4.37 -1.65 -1.69
N LEU A 242 5.62 -1.70 -1.28
CA LEU A 242 6.23 -0.69 -0.43
C LEU A 242 7.15 0.16 -1.29
N VAL A 243 6.95 1.47 -1.27
CA VAL A 243 7.74 2.42 -2.04
C VAL A 243 8.29 3.55 -1.17
N LYS A 244 9.37 4.17 -1.62
CA LYS A 244 9.87 5.45 -1.10
C LYS A 244 8.97 6.60 -1.58
N GLY A 245 9.06 7.75 -0.95
CA GLY A 245 8.29 8.94 -1.31
C GLY A 245 8.53 9.47 -2.73
N ASP A 246 9.58 9.02 -3.38
CA ASP A 246 9.88 9.30 -4.79
C ASP A 246 9.35 8.22 -5.75
N GLY A 247 8.61 7.23 -5.23
CA GLY A 247 8.03 6.11 -5.97
C GLY A 247 8.98 4.95 -6.24
N THR A 248 10.24 4.99 -5.77
CA THR A 248 11.16 3.86 -5.90
C THR A 248 10.65 2.67 -5.09
N VAL A 249 10.55 1.52 -5.74
CA VAL A 249 10.07 0.28 -5.10
C VAL A 249 11.10 -0.22 -4.10
N ILE A 250 10.68 -0.39 -2.84
CA ILE A 250 11.43 -1.10 -1.80
C ILE A 250 11.11 -2.59 -1.88
N HIS A 251 9.82 -2.91 -2.04
CA HIS A 251 9.33 -4.27 -2.21
C HIS A 251 8.07 -4.31 -3.08
N ALA A 252 8.06 -5.22 -4.03
CA ALA A 252 6.88 -5.63 -4.80
C ALA A 252 7.06 -7.09 -5.24
N PRO A 253 5.99 -7.81 -5.63
CA PRO A 253 6.14 -9.14 -6.19
C PRO A 253 7.08 -9.13 -7.41
N ASN A 254 8.12 -9.97 -7.36
CA ASN A 254 9.14 -10.13 -8.43
C ASN A 254 10.01 -8.87 -8.73
N ILE A 255 10.01 -7.87 -7.88
CA ILE A 255 10.85 -6.69 -8.01
C ILE A 255 11.71 -6.58 -6.76
N THR A 256 13.00 -6.40 -6.94
CA THR A 256 13.97 -6.18 -5.87
C THR A 256 14.36 -4.72 -5.77
N LEU A 257 14.87 -4.30 -4.63
CA LEU A 257 15.36 -2.93 -4.43
C LEU A 257 16.54 -2.60 -5.38
N ALA A 258 17.32 -3.62 -5.77
CA ALA A 258 18.43 -3.47 -6.72
C ALA A 258 17.99 -3.02 -8.12
N ASP A 259 16.74 -3.33 -8.51
CA ASP A 259 16.21 -2.99 -9.82
C ASP A 259 15.93 -1.49 -9.98
N ARG A 260 15.83 -0.74 -8.87
CA ARG A 260 15.56 0.71 -8.81
C ARG A 260 14.34 1.15 -9.62
N VAL A 261 13.33 0.30 -9.69
CA VAL A 261 12.12 0.53 -10.48
C VAL A 261 11.21 1.55 -9.78
N LYS A 262 10.57 2.41 -10.56
CA LYS A 262 9.49 3.28 -10.08
C LYS A 262 8.14 2.58 -10.25
N SER A 263 7.29 2.66 -9.23
CA SER A 263 5.96 2.05 -9.26
C SER A 263 4.99 2.85 -10.13
N ALA A 264 4.35 2.18 -11.08
CA ALA A 264 3.27 2.76 -11.87
C ALA A 264 2.02 3.06 -11.00
N GLU A 265 1.76 2.22 -10.00
CA GLU A 265 0.70 2.41 -9.02
C GLU A 265 0.91 3.69 -8.18
N PHE A 266 2.18 3.96 -7.82
CA PHE A 266 2.54 5.20 -7.13
C PHE A 266 2.27 6.43 -7.99
N HIS A 267 2.66 6.42 -9.27
CA HIS A 267 2.40 7.51 -10.19
C HIS A 267 0.91 7.79 -10.34
N ALA A 268 0.10 6.74 -10.53
CA ALA A 268 -1.36 6.88 -10.63
C ALA A 268 -1.98 7.47 -9.35
N ALA A 269 -1.48 7.05 -8.17
CA ALA A 269 -1.91 7.62 -6.89
C ALA A 269 -1.49 9.10 -6.77
N GLN A 270 -0.27 9.44 -7.16
CA GLN A 270 0.27 10.80 -7.11
C GLN A 270 -0.49 11.76 -8.03
N GLU A 271 -0.80 11.37 -9.27
CA GLU A 271 -1.62 12.14 -10.19
C GLU A 271 -3.02 12.42 -9.64
N SER A 272 -3.63 11.41 -9.01
CA SER A 272 -4.93 11.58 -8.33
C SER A 272 -4.84 12.56 -7.16
N MET A 273 -3.74 12.55 -6.40
CA MET A 273 -3.51 13.49 -5.31
C MET A 273 -3.29 14.92 -5.80
N ALA A 274 -2.59 15.11 -6.91
CA ALA A 274 -2.33 16.42 -7.50
C ALA A 274 -3.59 17.07 -8.08
N SER A 275 -4.56 16.27 -8.54
CA SER A 275 -5.77 16.74 -9.24
C SER A 275 -7.02 16.88 -8.34
N GLY A 276 -6.96 16.53 -7.04
CA GLY A 276 -8.12 16.51 -6.15
C GLY A 276 -7.80 16.81 -4.68
N PRO A 277 -8.82 16.78 -3.80
CA PRO A 277 -8.65 16.95 -2.34
C PRO A 277 -8.06 15.68 -1.70
N ALA A 278 -7.08 15.08 -2.36
CA ALA A 278 -6.50 13.82 -1.92
C ALA A 278 -5.79 13.97 -0.59
N ARG A 279 -6.20 13.14 0.36
CA ARG A 279 -5.60 13.05 1.70
C ARG A 279 -5.00 11.66 1.86
N TRP A 280 -3.87 11.60 2.56
CA TRP A 280 -3.40 10.34 3.12
C TRP A 280 -4.26 9.95 4.33
N PRO A 281 -4.74 8.73 4.41
CA PRO A 281 -4.76 7.66 3.40
C PRO A 281 -5.89 7.83 2.36
N GLY A 282 -5.76 7.15 1.19
CA GLY A 282 -6.71 7.29 0.10
C GLY A 282 -6.79 6.08 -0.83
N TYR A 283 -7.54 6.23 -1.91
CA TYR A 283 -7.58 5.27 -3.00
C TYR A 283 -7.80 5.97 -4.34
N VAL A 284 -7.41 5.29 -5.41
CA VAL A 284 -7.67 5.68 -6.80
C VAL A 284 -8.03 4.45 -7.63
N ILE A 285 -8.83 4.63 -8.67
CA ILE A 285 -9.06 3.63 -9.72
C ILE A 285 -8.51 4.23 -11.00
N ALA A 286 -7.43 3.67 -11.51
CA ALA A 286 -6.71 4.21 -12.65
C ALA A 286 -6.26 3.10 -13.62
N PRO A 287 -6.18 3.38 -14.93
CA PRO A 287 -5.52 2.50 -15.87
C PRO A 287 -4.01 2.52 -15.61
N LEU A 288 -3.38 1.34 -15.57
CA LEU A 288 -1.94 1.21 -15.53
C LEU A 288 -1.39 0.91 -16.93
N PRO A 289 -0.11 1.25 -17.23
CA PRO A 289 0.49 1.00 -18.54
C PRO A 289 0.37 -0.48 -18.95
N GLY A 290 -0.27 -0.73 -20.10
CA GLY A 290 -0.43 -2.08 -20.67
C GLY A 290 -1.41 -3.00 -19.95
N GLY A 291 -2.20 -2.48 -18.98
CA GLY A 291 -3.09 -3.29 -18.14
C GLY A 291 -4.52 -2.78 -18.07
N GLU A 292 -5.33 -3.52 -17.33
CA GLU A 292 -6.70 -3.16 -16.97
C GLU A 292 -6.72 -2.05 -15.90
N PRO A 293 -7.83 -1.31 -15.79
CA PRO A 293 -8.01 -0.40 -14.67
C PRO A 293 -7.81 -1.12 -13.34
N THR A 294 -7.04 -0.52 -12.46
CA THR A 294 -6.62 -1.09 -11.18
C THR A 294 -7.15 -0.24 -10.02
N VAL A 295 -7.70 -0.88 -9.01
CA VAL A 295 -8.00 -0.24 -7.73
C VAL A 295 -6.72 -0.20 -6.92
N ILE A 296 -6.33 0.99 -6.46
CA ILE A 296 -5.10 1.22 -5.70
C ILE A 296 -5.47 1.94 -4.41
N GLY A 297 -5.36 1.26 -3.28
CA GLY A 297 -5.38 1.88 -1.95
C GLY A 297 -3.97 2.29 -1.55
N TYR A 298 -3.82 3.41 -0.86
CA TYR A 298 -2.52 3.92 -0.46
C TYR A 298 -2.56 4.53 0.94
N ALA A 299 -1.48 4.34 1.70
CA ALA A 299 -1.31 4.92 3.03
C ALA A 299 0.17 5.12 3.36
N SER A 300 0.45 6.11 4.21
CA SER A 300 1.78 6.34 4.78
C SER A 300 1.85 5.73 6.19
N PRO A 301 2.96 5.07 6.57
CA PRO A 301 3.23 4.69 7.95
C PRO A 301 3.37 5.87 8.93
N GLY A 302 3.48 7.11 8.43
CA GLY A 302 3.65 8.30 9.27
C GLY A 302 5.07 8.48 9.85
N LEU A 303 6.01 7.64 9.45
CA LEU A 303 7.39 7.68 9.97
C LEU A 303 8.11 9.00 9.69
N GLN A 304 7.75 9.69 8.61
CA GLN A 304 8.33 10.98 8.20
C GLN A 304 8.13 12.10 9.23
N GLU A 305 7.14 11.99 10.12
CA GLU A 305 6.90 12.99 11.17
C GLU A 305 8.05 13.03 12.20
N SER A 306 8.62 11.86 12.50
CA SER A 306 9.75 11.71 13.41
C SER A 306 11.08 11.53 12.69
N PHE A 307 11.05 10.97 11.48
CA PHE A 307 12.21 10.61 10.65
C PHE A 307 12.02 11.13 9.22
N PRO A 308 12.38 12.38 8.91
CA PRO A 308 12.09 13.04 7.63
C PRO A 308 12.57 12.27 6.38
N ASN A 309 13.61 11.45 6.52
CA ASN A 309 14.16 10.63 5.44
C ASN A 309 13.30 9.40 5.11
N LEU A 310 12.35 9.02 6.01
CA LEU A 310 11.48 7.84 5.85
C LEU A 310 10.09 8.22 5.33
N ASN A 311 10.05 8.80 4.17
CA ASN A 311 8.78 9.07 3.48
C ASN A 311 8.32 7.84 2.68
N TRP A 312 7.92 6.80 3.39
CA TRP A 312 7.49 5.54 2.78
C TRP A 312 5.97 5.49 2.61
N ILE A 313 5.56 4.71 1.61
CA ILE A 313 4.16 4.57 1.23
C ILE A 313 3.87 3.11 0.96
N VAL A 314 2.79 2.63 1.55
CA VAL A 314 2.22 1.31 1.26
C VAL A 314 1.14 1.48 0.21
N LEU A 315 1.22 0.68 -0.85
CA LEU A 315 0.23 0.59 -1.91
C LEU A 315 -0.35 -0.83 -1.93
N VAL A 316 -1.67 -0.91 -2.09
CA VAL A 316 -2.39 -2.18 -2.25
C VAL A 316 -3.19 -2.07 -3.53
N ALA A 317 -2.82 -2.86 -4.53
CA ALA A 317 -3.38 -2.77 -5.88
C ALA A 317 -4.03 -4.09 -6.30
N ARG A 318 -5.12 -4.03 -7.07
CA ARG A 318 -5.79 -5.18 -7.69
C ARG A 318 -6.53 -4.77 -8.95
N ASP A 319 -6.50 -5.63 -9.94
CA ASP A 319 -7.21 -5.40 -11.19
C ASP A 319 -8.73 -5.37 -10.98
N THR A 320 -9.39 -4.36 -11.57
CA THR A 320 -10.86 -4.18 -11.41
C THR A 320 -11.67 -5.35 -11.96
N ARG A 321 -11.14 -6.07 -12.98
CA ARG A 321 -11.81 -7.27 -13.50
C ARG A 321 -12.00 -8.31 -12.43
N GLU A 322 -11.00 -8.55 -11.63
CA GLU A 322 -11.05 -9.54 -10.56
C GLU A 322 -11.80 -9.00 -9.34
N ALA A 323 -11.50 -7.77 -8.94
CA ALA A 323 -12.16 -7.13 -7.80
C ALA A 323 -13.70 -7.11 -7.95
N PHE A 324 -14.20 -6.85 -9.18
CA PHE A 324 -15.64 -6.76 -9.47
C PHE A 324 -16.24 -8.03 -10.06
N ALA A 325 -15.49 -9.12 -10.21
CA ALA A 325 -15.99 -10.37 -10.81
C ALA A 325 -17.27 -10.90 -10.14
N PRO A 326 -17.41 -10.93 -8.79
CA PRO A 326 -18.62 -11.42 -8.16
C PRO A 326 -19.86 -10.58 -8.49
N THR A 327 -19.70 -9.28 -8.66
CA THR A 327 -20.80 -8.32 -8.87
C THR A 327 -21.19 -8.17 -10.33
N ARG A 328 -20.26 -8.42 -11.28
CA ARG A 328 -20.55 -8.41 -12.72
C ARG A 328 -21.55 -9.49 -13.12
N GLY A 329 -21.56 -10.64 -12.46
CA GLY A 329 -22.55 -11.69 -12.65
C GLY A 329 -23.97 -11.20 -12.36
N VAL A 330 -24.17 -10.51 -11.26
CA VAL A 330 -25.47 -9.94 -10.85
C VAL A 330 -25.88 -8.81 -11.81
N GLN A 331 -24.96 -7.95 -12.24
CA GLN A 331 -25.24 -6.90 -13.21
C GLN A 331 -25.66 -7.47 -14.56
N ARG A 332 -24.97 -8.50 -15.07
CA ARG A 332 -25.38 -9.20 -16.32
C ARG A 332 -26.77 -9.82 -16.21
N LEU A 333 -27.05 -10.46 -15.08
CA LEU A 333 -28.38 -11.06 -14.85
C LEU A 333 -29.47 -9.98 -14.87
N LEU A 334 -29.24 -8.84 -14.21
CA LEU A 334 -30.19 -7.70 -14.22
C LEU A 334 -30.41 -7.15 -15.63
N VAL A 335 -29.34 -6.98 -16.42
CA VAL A 335 -29.46 -6.51 -17.82
C VAL A 335 -30.25 -7.52 -18.67
N VAL A 336 -29.99 -8.82 -18.53
CA VAL A 336 -30.73 -9.88 -19.22
C VAL A 336 -32.19 -9.88 -18.79
N MET A 337 -32.51 -9.72 -17.51
CA MET A 337 -33.89 -9.65 -17.03
C MET A 337 -34.64 -8.41 -17.57
N ILE A 338 -34.00 -7.25 -17.62
CA ILE A 338 -34.58 -6.03 -18.22
C ILE A 338 -34.81 -6.26 -19.71
N ALA A 339 -33.84 -6.80 -20.45
CA ALA A 339 -33.98 -7.07 -21.87
C ALA A 339 -35.09 -8.12 -22.17
N ALA A 340 -35.18 -9.17 -21.36
CA ALA A 340 -36.25 -10.18 -21.48
C ALA A 340 -37.62 -9.60 -21.17
N GLY A 341 -37.74 -8.76 -20.14
CA GLY A 341 -38.98 -8.05 -19.83
C GLY A 341 -39.42 -7.13 -20.96
N LEU A 342 -38.50 -6.37 -21.54
CA LEU A 342 -38.75 -5.55 -22.73
C LEU A 342 -39.24 -6.34 -23.93
N ALA A 343 -38.55 -7.46 -24.23
CA ALA A 343 -38.94 -8.35 -25.31
C ALA A 343 -40.33 -8.94 -25.08
N ALA A 344 -40.65 -9.37 -23.86
CA ALA A 344 -41.99 -9.90 -23.53
C ALA A 344 -43.09 -8.85 -23.69
N VAL A 345 -42.85 -7.63 -23.23
CA VAL A 345 -43.84 -6.54 -23.41
C VAL A 345 -44.02 -6.20 -24.87
N THR A 346 -42.96 -6.17 -25.67
CA THR A 346 -43.00 -5.90 -27.11
C THR A 346 -43.74 -7.02 -27.85
N LEU A 347 -43.46 -8.30 -27.55
CA LEU A 347 -44.14 -9.45 -28.12
C LEU A 347 -45.64 -9.46 -27.76
N LEU A 348 -45.99 -9.13 -26.53
CA LEU A 348 -47.35 -9.04 -26.06
C LEU A 348 -48.11 -7.94 -26.82
N ALA A 349 -47.52 -6.76 -27.00
CA ALA A 349 -48.09 -5.66 -27.76
C ALA A 349 -48.26 -6.05 -29.26
N MET A 350 -47.32 -6.74 -29.87
CA MET A 350 -47.43 -7.27 -31.22
C MET A 350 -48.55 -8.31 -31.33
N TYR A 351 -48.61 -9.26 -30.39
CA TYR A 351 -49.64 -10.27 -30.33
C TYR A 351 -51.05 -9.66 -30.30
N PHE A 352 -51.29 -8.75 -29.40
CA PHE A 352 -52.60 -8.03 -29.31
C PHE A 352 -52.88 -7.19 -30.55
N GLY A 353 -51.87 -6.56 -31.15
CA GLY A 353 -52.04 -5.79 -32.38
C GLY A 353 -52.44 -6.66 -33.58
N VAL A 354 -51.83 -7.85 -33.70
CA VAL A 354 -52.11 -8.82 -34.82
C VAL A 354 -53.46 -9.53 -34.59
N HIS A 355 -53.74 -9.93 -33.32
CA HIS A 355 -54.97 -10.67 -33.02
C HIS A 355 -56.22 -9.81 -33.25
N ARG A 356 -56.19 -8.53 -32.84
CA ARG A 356 -57.24 -7.58 -33.15
C ARG A 356 -57.42 -7.38 -34.67
N ARG A 357 -56.37 -7.37 -35.45
CA ARG A 357 -56.46 -7.23 -36.91
C ARG A 357 -57.19 -8.41 -37.57
N ARG A 358 -57.03 -9.64 -37.07
CA ARG A 358 -57.73 -10.83 -37.57
C ARG A 358 -59.22 -10.80 -37.24
N GLU A 359 -59.63 -10.41 -36.05
CA GLU A 359 -61.05 -10.26 -35.70
C GLU A 359 -61.77 -9.27 -36.60
N TYR A 360 -61.14 -8.14 -36.95
CA TYR A 360 -61.75 -7.14 -37.83
C TYR A 360 -61.85 -7.63 -39.26
N LEU A 361 -60.97 -8.44 -39.77
CA LEU A 361 -61.07 -9.01 -41.11
C LEU A 361 -62.19 -10.04 -41.21
N HIS A 362 -62.40 -10.88 -40.20
CA HIS A 362 -63.51 -11.82 -40.17
C HIS A 362 -64.89 -11.14 -40.07
N LEU A 363 -65.00 -10.07 -39.29
CA LEU A 363 -66.24 -9.28 -39.15
C LEU A 363 -66.56 -8.46 -40.38
N ALA A 364 -65.60 -8.15 -41.25
CA ALA A 364 -65.80 -7.44 -42.49
C ALA A 364 -66.20 -8.37 -43.64
N GLU A 365 -65.86 -9.67 -43.62
CA GLU A 365 -66.23 -10.66 -44.62
C GLU A 365 -67.65 -11.25 -44.43
N GLU A 366 -68.18 -11.29 -43.19
CA GLU A 366 -69.53 -11.80 -42.91
C GLU A 366 -70.67 -11.01 -43.62
N PRO A 367 -70.68 -9.63 -43.64
CA PRO A 367 -71.74 -8.90 -44.33
C PRO A 367 -71.67 -9.05 -45.85
N GLN A 368 -70.49 -9.19 -46.46
CA GLN A 368 -70.33 -9.40 -47.87
C GLN A 368 -70.89 -10.76 -48.33
N LYS A 369 -70.60 -11.81 -47.59
CA LYS A 369 -71.15 -13.16 -47.86
C LYS A 369 -72.65 -13.25 -47.64
N ALA A 370 -73.22 -12.45 -46.70
CA ALA A 370 -74.66 -12.38 -46.50
C ALA A 370 -75.38 -11.58 -47.61
N GLU A 371 -74.72 -10.62 -48.24
CA GLU A 371 -75.21 -9.82 -49.33
C GLU A 371 -75.19 -10.58 -50.67
N GLU A 372 -74.07 -11.30 -50.91
CA GLU A 372 -73.96 -12.23 -52.07
C GLU A 372 -74.94 -13.39 -52.00
N ALA A 373 -75.28 -13.92 -50.82
CA ALA A 373 -76.28 -14.95 -50.62
C ALA A 373 -77.74 -14.45 -50.84
N ARG A 374 -77.98 -13.16 -50.61
CA ARG A 374 -79.28 -12.55 -50.87
C ARG A 374 -79.53 -12.19 -52.33
N GLU A 375 -78.47 -11.95 -53.10
CA GLU A 375 -78.57 -11.72 -54.58
C GLU A 375 -78.63 -12.99 -55.37
N ALA A 376 -78.34 -14.15 -54.77
CA ALA A 376 -78.33 -15.46 -55.39
C ALA A 376 -79.63 -16.27 -55.18
N GLU A 377 -80.66 -15.74 -54.51
CA GLU A 377 -82.03 -16.34 -54.44
C GLU A 377 -82.86 -15.84 -55.62
N PRO A 378 -83.49 -16.71 -56.47
CA PRO A 378 -84.21 -16.37 -57.65
C PRO A 378 -85.61 -15.75 -57.43
#